data_5e74c2eba933ac50b06a04688b1ad22b
#
_entry.id   5e74c2eba933ac50b06a04688b1ad22b
#
_cell.length_a   1.000
_cell.length_b   1.000
_cell.length_c   1.000
_cell.angle_alpha   90.00
_cell.angle_beta   90.00
_cell.angle_gamma   90.00
#
_symmetry.space_group_name_H-M   'P 1'
#
loop_
_entity.id
_entity.type
_entity.pdbx_description
1 polymer ?
#
loop_
_entity_poly.entity_id
_entity_poly.type
_entity_poly.pdbx_seq_one_letter_code
_entity_poly.pdbx_strand_id
1 'polypeptide(L)'
;MAWGIFSPSGTLSRYFSGSEANVTVGKVLNWHLAITNKMGSIQYVQVIYRLGNGTSADPSASVPASSIPPLGNSSVFIPNEETALLNFTWSISNKTRGGMVFLNMTINGRQVSPSVGAVRGQKFRFFFELWTYDVGSNSFQYGYKGQNSWVGVPLQVWFNSL
;
A
#
# COMPACT_ATOMS: atom_id res chain seq x y z
N MET A 1 10.12 -9.33 11.42
CA MET A 1 9.18 -9.20 10.27
C MET A 1 9.92 -8.60 9.09
N ALA A 2 9.71 -9.11 7.87
CA ALA A 2 10.20 -8.50 6.63
C ALA A 2 9.04 -8.44 5.63
N TRP A 3 8.94 -7.37 4.83
CA TRP A 3 7.91 -7.28 3.82
C TRP A 3 8.29 -6.34 2.68
N GLY A 4 7.64 -6.51 1.53
CA GLY A 4 7.89 -5.73 0.33
C GLY A 4 6.76 -5.82 -0.68
N ILE A 5 6.78 -4.90 -1.64
CA ILE A 5 5.90 -4.91 -2.80
C ILE A 5 6.68 -5.47 -3.97
N PHE A 6 6.07 -6.42 -4.68
CA PHE A 6 6.67 -7.05 -5.85
C PHE A 6 5.80 -6.80 -7.09
N SER A 7 6.46 -6.61 -8.20
CA SER A 7 5.82 -6.52 -9.52
C SER A 7 5.16 -7.85 -9.92
N PRO A 8 4.37 -7.89 -11.01
CA PRO A 8 3.80 -9.13 -11.53
C PRO A 8 4.85 -10.21 -11.85
N SER A 9 6.09 -9.80 -12.14
CA SER A 9 7.22 -10.72 -12.39
C SER A 9 7.95 -11.16 -11.12
N GLY A 10 7.47 -10.78 -9.93
CA GLY A 10 8.08 -11.15 -8.65
C GLY A 10 9.38 -10.40 -8.33
N THR A 11 9.59 -9.22 -8.91
CA THR A 11 10.78 -8.38 -8.67
C THR A 11 10.42 -7.11 -7.90
N LEU A 12 11.39 -6.49 -7.23
CA LEU A 12 11.28 -5.19 -6.56
C LEU A 12 11.38 -3.99 -7.55
N SER A 13 11.22 -4.26 -8.84
CA SER A 13 11.27 -3.29 -9.91
C SER A 13 10.22 -3.64 -10.98
N ARG A 14 10.07 -2.78 -11.99
CA ARG A 14 9.12 -3.01 -13.10
C ARG A 14 7.66 -3.14 -12.64
N TYR A 15 7.27 -2.30 -11.69
CA TYR A 15 5.88 -2.21 -11.21
C TYR A 15 4.88 -1.80 -12.29
N PHE A 16 5.37 -1.18 -13.34
CA PHE A 16 4.60 -0.65 -14.48
C PHE A 16 5.05 -1.33 -15.77
N SER A 17 4.18 -1.33 -16.78
CA SER A 17 4.44 -2.00 -18.07
C SER A 17 5.45 -1.27 -18.97
N GLY A 18 5.91 -0.07 -18.57
CA GLY A 18 6.91 0.74 -19.28
C GLY A 18 8.07 1.13 -18.38
N SER A 19 9.02 1.88 -18.94
CA SER A 19 10.15 2.45 -18.18
C SER A 19 9.73 3.57 -17.24
N GLU A 20 8.57 4.18 -17.48
CA GLU A 20 8.01 5.26 -16.68
C GLU A 20 6.83 4.78 -15.84
N ALA A 21 6.64 5.39 -14.67
CA ALA A 21 5.54 5.10 -13.77
C ALA A 21 4.22 5.75 -14.24
N ASN A 22 3.88 5.57 -15.50
CA ASN A 22 2.69 6.14 -16.14
C ASN A 22 1.58 5.10 -16.26
N VAL A 23 0.38 5.46 -15.83
CA VAL A 23 -0.79 4.56 -15.82
C VAL A 23 -1.94 5.21 -16.58
N THR A 24 -2.43 4.52 -17.60
CA THR A 24 -3.61 4.92 -18.37
C THR A 24 -4.89 4.37 -17.74
N VAL A 25 -6.01 5.07 -17.97
CA VAL A 25 -7.34 4.61 -17.56
C VAL A 25 -7.62 3.24 -18.18
N GLY A 26 -8.16 2.33 -17.39
CA GLY A 26 -8.49 0.94 -17.78
C GLY A 26 -7.32 -0.04 -17.69
N LYS A 27 -6.08 0.42 -17.52
CA LYS A 27 -4.92 -0.47 -17.35
C LYS A 27 -4.97 -1.15 -15.99
N VAL A 28 -5.03 -2.47 -15.98
CA VAL A 28 -4.97 -3.27 -14.75
C VAL A 28 -3.50 -3.57 -14.40
N LEU A 29 -3.15 -3.35 -13.15
CA LEU A 29 -1.83 -3.65 -12.58
C LEU A 29 -2.01 -4.65 -11.42
N ASN A 30 -1.16 -5.67 -11.40
CA ASN A 30 -1.16 -6.72 -10.38
C ASN A 30 0.17 -6.69 -9.64
N TRP A 31 0.12 -6.32 -8.36
CA TRP A 31 1.29 -6.36 -7.48
C TRP A 31 1.09 -7.42 -6.41
N HIS A 32 2.17 -7.84 -5.79
CA HIS A 32 2.16 -8.79 -4.68
C HIS A 32 2.80 -8.15 -3.46
N LEU A 33 2.12 -8.22 -2.34
CA LEU A 33 2.67 -7.83 -1.04
C LEU A 33 3.15 -9.12 -0.36
N ALA A 34 4.46 -9.30 -0.24
CA ALA A 34 5.06 -10.44 0.45
C ALA A 34 5.40 -10.03 1.88
N ILE A 35 4.95 -10.81 2.85
CA ILE A 35 5.18 -10.58 4.28
C ILE A 35 5.74 -11.85 4.90
N THR A 36 6.99 -11.79 5.37
CA THR A 36 7.65 -12.91 6.04
C THR A 36 7.62 -12.71 7.55
N ASN A 37 7.07 -13.67 8.27
CA ASN A 37 7.01 -13.66 9.71
C ASN A 37 8.23 -14.38 10.31
N LYS A 38 9.05 -13.66 11.09
CA LYS A 38 10.17 -14.20 11.87
C LYS A 38 10.08 -13.75 13.34
N MET A 39 8.87 -13.75 13.89
CA MET A 39 8.59 -13.22 15.23
C MET A 39 8.52 -14.30 16.32
N GLY A 40 8.77 -15.58 15.97
CA GLY A 40 8.74 -16.69 16.92
C GLY A 40 7.34 -17.23 17.22
N SER A 41 6.28 -16.61 16.72
CA SER A 41 4.89 -17.05 16.89
C SER A 41 4.06 -16.66 15.68
N ILE A 42 2.86 -17.25 15.54
CA ILE A 42 1.90 -16.83 14.52
C ILE A 42 1.55 -15.36 14.70
N GLN A 43 1.48 -14.62 13.60
CA GLN A 43 1.08 -13.21 13.59
C GLN A 43 -0.21 -13.01 12.80
N TYR A 44 -1.12 -12.18 13.31
CA TYR A 44 -2.24 -11.66 12.53
C TYR A 44 -1.89 -10.26 12.07
N VAL A 45 -1.76 -10.07 10.76
CA VAL A 45 -1.31 -8.82 10.15
C VAL A 45 -2.38 -8.26 9.24
N GLN A 46 -2.39 -6.94 9.12
CA GLN A 46 -3.22 -6.19 8.20
C GLN A 46 -2.34 -5.21 7.43
N VAL A 47 -2.50 -5.17 6.11
CA VAL A 47 -1.92 -4.12 5.27
C VAL A 47 -3.01 -3.13 4.94
N ILE A 48 -2.82 -1.87 5.34
CA ILE A 48 -3.68 -0.74 4.96
C ILE A 48 -3.04 -0.02 3.79
N TYR A 49 -3.84 0.30 2.77
CA TYR A 49 -3.38 1.06 1.61
C TYR A 49 -4.13 2.38 1.46
N ARG A 50 -3.38 3.43 1.12
CA ARG A 50 -3.85 4.81 0.99
C ARG A 50 -3.29 5.43 -0.28
N LEU A 51 -3.99 6.42 -0.83
CA LEU A 51 -3.48 7.22 -1.95
C LEU A 51 -3.21 8.64 -1.47
N GLY A 52 -1.98 9.08 -1.63
CA GLY A 52 -1.56 10.46 -1.47
C GLY A 52 -1.01 11.05 -2.77
N ASN A 53 -0.39 12.19 -2.65
CA ASN A 53 0.27 12.91 -3.74
C ASN A 53 1.63 13.47 -3.29
N GLY A 54 2.24 14.31 -4.14
CA GLY A 54 3.55 14.90 -3.86
C GLY A 54 3.61 15.84 -2.65
N THR A 55 2.46 16.29 -2.11
CA THR A 55 2.39 17.16 -0.93
C THR A 55 1.95 16.42 0.35
N SER A 56 1.58 15.14 0.21
CA SER A 56 1.21 14.33 1.36
C SER A 56 2.42 14.08 2.26
N ALA A 57 2.22 14.18 3.57
CA ALA A 57 3.28 13.92 4.54
C ALA A 57 3.80 12.47 4.43
N ASP A 58 5.10 12.31 4.58
CA ASP A 58 5.73 10.99 4.60
C ASP A 58 5.43 10.26 5.91
N PRO A 59 4.99 9.01 5.86
CA PRO A 59 4.94 8.18 7.06
C PRO A 59 6.36 7.85 7.52
N SER A 60 6.51 7.62 8.81
CA SER A 60 7.78 7.25 9.43
C SER A 60 7.69 5.90 10.14
N ALA A 61 8.76 5.46 10.76
CA ALA A 61 8.77 4.23 11.57
C ALA A 61 7.82 4.28 12.78
N SER A 62 7.42 5.47 13.23
CA SER A 62 6.54 5.66 14.39
C SER A 62 5.19 6.31 14.04
N VAL A 63 5.07 6.90 12.84
CA VAL A 63 3.89 7.67 12.45
C VAL A 63 3.35 7.16 11.10
N PRO A 64 2.16 6.55 11.07
CA PRO A 64 1.52 6.15 9.83
C PRO A 64 1.01 7.38 9.04
N ALA A 65 0.65 7.19 7.76
CA ALA A 65 0.02 8.23 6.94
C ALA A 65 -1.46 8.44 7.31
N SER A 66 -1.76 8.58 8.60
CA SER A 66 -3.13 8.56 9.16
C SER A 66 -4.02 9.73 8.73
N SER A 67 -3.44 10.84 8.27
CA SER A 67 -4.19 11.99 7.73
C SER A 67 -4.84 11.68 6.37
N ILE A 68 -4.43 10.60 5.69
CA ILE A 68 -4.99 10.16 4.42
C ILE A 68 -5.97 9.03 4.70
N PRO A 69 -7.25 9.15 4.31
CA PRO A 69 -8.21 8.06 4.51
C PRO A 69 -7.77 6.76 3.86
N PRO A 70 -7.95 5.59 4.51
CA PRO A 70 -7.64 4.31 3.89
C PRO A 70 -8.57 4.03 2.72
N LEU A 71 -8.02 3.47 1.64
CA LEU A 71 -8.79 2.97 0.50
C LEU A 71 -9.28 1.55 0.74
N GLY A 72 -8.64 0.84 1.63
CA GLY A 72 -8.97 -0.52 2.02
C GLY A 72 -7.83 -1.18 2.78
N ASN A 73 -8.00 -2.46 3.03
CA ASN A 73 -7.01 -3.29 3.70
C ASN A 73 -7.09 -4.74 3.23
N SER A 74 -6.04 -5.49 3.54
CA SER A 74 -5.99 -6.95 3.41
C SER A 74 -5.36 -7.53 4.67
N SER A 75 -5.92 -8.61 5.19
CA SER A 75 -5.46 -9.23 6.44
C SER A 75 -5.15 -10.70 6.26
N VAL A 76 -4.18 -11.22 7.01
CA VAL A 76 -3.77 -12.62 6.96
C VAL A 76 -3.13 -13.06 8.27
N PHE A 77 -3.31 -14.35 8.62
CA PHE A 77 -2.53 -15.03 9.65
C PHE A 77 -1.29 -15.64 9.02
N ILE A 78 -0.12 -15.37 9.58
CA ILE A 78 1.16 -15.87 9.06
C ILE A 78 1.84 -16.68 10.16
N PRO A 79 2.00 -18.00 9.98
CA PRO A 79 2.80 -18.83 10.89
C PRO A 79 4.23 -18.34 10.98
N ASN A 80 4.92 -18.72 12.07
CA ASN A 80 6.33 -18.37 12.21
C ASN A 80 7.17 -19.01 11.09
N GLU A 81 8.16 -18.28 10.61
CA GLU A 81 9.06 -18.63 9.50
C GLU A 81 8.39 -18.75 8.12
N GLU A 82 7.10 -18.42 8.00
CA GLU A 82 6.38 -18.45 6.73
C GLU A 82 6.26 -17.07 6.08
N THR A 83 5.97 -17.09 4.79
CA THR A 83 5.69 -15.90 3.97
C THR A 83 4.29 -15.96 3.41
N ALA A 84 3.50 -14.93 3.67
CA ALA A 84 2.22 -14.72 3.01
C ALA A 84 2.40 -13.82 1.78
N LEU A 85 1.66 -14.13 0.71
CA LEU A 85 1.54 -13.32 -0.49
C LEU A 85 0.11 -12.78 -0.59
N LEU A 86 -0.04 -11.47 -0.51
CA LEU A 86 -1.32 -10.79 -0.71
C LEU A 86 -1.34 -10.13 -2.08
N ASN A 87 -2.37 -10.38 -2.86
CA ASN A 87 -2.55 -9.73 -4.15
C ASN A 87 -3.06 -8.30 -3.96
N PHE A 88 -2.48 -7.37 -4.72
CA PHE A 88 -2.94 -6.01 -4.84
C PHE A 88 -3.17 -5.69 -6.32
N THR A 89 -4.40 -5.93 -6.77
CA THR A 89 -4.82 -5.64 -8.14
C THR A 89 -5.51 -4.29 -8.17
N TRP A 90 -5.09 -3.40 -9.06
CA TRP A 90 -5.67 -2.09 -9.17
C TRP A 90 -5.69 -1.53 -10.59
N SER A 91 -6.58 -0.59 -10.84
CA SER A 91 -6.67 0.18 -12.08
C SER A 91 -7.27 1.55 -11.81
N ILE A 92 -7.01 2.50 -12.69
CA ILE A 92 -7.75 3.76 -12.76
C ILE A 92 -8.99 3.51 -13.61
N SER A 93 -10.18 3.55 -13.01
CA SER A 93 -11.45 3.34 -13.71
C SER A 93 -11.87 4.59 -14.49
N ASN A 94 -11.61 5.76 -13.92
CA ASN A 94 -11.89 7.07 -14.50
C ASN A 94 -11.05 8.15 -13.81
N LYS A 95 -10.95 9.32 -14.43
CA LYS A 95 -10.29 10.50 -13.84
C LYS A 95 -10.99 11.79 -14.26
N THR A 96 -10.92 12.82 -13.41
CA THR A 96 -11.37 14.15 -13.78
C THR A 96 -10.42 14.79 -14.80
N ARG A 97 -10.94 15.79 -15.54
CA ARG A 97 -10.12 16.63 -16.43
C ARG A 97 -9.84 17.95 -15.74
N GLY A 98 -8.71 18.58 -16.07
CA GLY A 98 -8.36 19.90 -15.55
C GLY A 98 -6.99 19.94 -14.90
N GLY A 99 -6.69 21.06 -14.26
CA GLY A 99 -5.39 21.29 -13.61
C GLY A 99 -5.15 20.42 -12.39
N MET A 100 -6.21 20.11 -11.64
CA MET A 100 -6.20 19.13 -10.53
C MET A 100 -6.98 17.89 -10.98
N VAL A 101 -6.32 16.75 -10.97
CA VAL A 101 -6.87 15.45 -11.39
C VAL A 101 -7.19 14.62 -10.17
N PHE A 102 -8.43 14.14 -10.07
CA PHE A 102 -8.90 13.16 -9.08
C PHE A 102 -9.16 11.83 -9.78
N LEU A 103 -8.89 10.73 -9.11
CA LEU A 103 -9.02 9.38 -9.65
C LEU A 103 -10.24 8.67 -9.06
N ASN A 104 -10.97 7.93 -9.92
CA ASN A 104 -11.78 6.81 -9.51
C ASN A 104 -11.00 5.54 -9.82
N MET A 105 -10.94 4.62 -8.88
CA MET A 105 -10.09 3.44 -8.98
C MET A 105 -10.88 2.18 -8.68
N THR A 106 -10.40 1.07 -9.20
CA THR A 106 -10.82 -0.26 -8.75
C THR A 106 -9.61 -0.90 -8.06
N ILE A 107 -9.77 -1.31 -6.81
CA ILE A 107 -8.73 -1.96 -6.02
C ILE A 107 -9.30 -3.28 -5.48
N ASN A 108 -8.64 -4.40 -5.81
CA ASN A 108 -9.08 -5.75 -5.44
C ASN A 108 -10.57 -5.98 -5.74
N GLY A 109 -11.04 -5.51 -6.90
CA GLY A 109 -12.42 -5.63 -7.36
C GLY A 109 -13.41 -4.62 -6.77
N ARG A 110 -12.99 -3.74 -5.84
CA ARG A 110 -13.84 -2.72 -5.22
C ARG A 110 -13.58 -1.34 -5.85
N GLN A 111 -14.63 -0.63 -6.17
CA GLN A 111 -14.52 0.77 -6.59
C GLN A 111 -14.27 1.68 -5.40
N VAL A 112 -13.30 2.58 -5.54
CA VAL A 112 -12.94 3.59 -4.55
C VAL A 112 -12.69 4.92 -5.22
N SER A 113 -13.02 6.01 -4.53
CA SER A 113 -12.83 7.38 -5.02
C SER A 113 -11.98 8.14 -3.99
N PRO A 114 -10.65 8.11 -4.13
CA PRO A 114 -9.77 8.87 -3.24
C PRO A 114 -10.10 10.36 -3.28
N SER A 115 -10.07 11.01 -2.12
CA SER A 115 -10.28 12.47 -2.01
C SER A 115 -9.05 13.30 -2.41
N VAL A 116 -7.92 12.64 -2.65
CA VAL A 116 -6.66 13.28 -3.03
C VAL A 116 -6.60 13.48 -4.55
N GLY A 117 -6.33 14.72 -4.96
CA GLY A 117 -6.01 15.06 -6.35
C GLY A 117 -4.52 15.33 -6.54
N ALA A 118 -4.05 15.28 -7.77
CA ALA A 118 -2.69 15.63 -8.15
C ALA A 118 -2.67 16.61 -9.34
N VAL A 119 -1.73 17.55 -9.31
CA VAL A 119 -1.60 18.56 -10.38
C VAL A 119 -1.28 17.86 -11.69
N ARG A 120 -2.10 18.07 -12.70
CA ARG A 120 -2.01 17.42 -14.02
C ARG A 120 -1.92 15.89 -13.96
N GLY A 121 -2.42 15.27 -12.89
CA GLY A 121 -2.33 13.82 -12.69
C GLY A 121 -0.93 13.27 -12.38
N GLN A 122 0.00 14.12 -11.98
CA GLN A 122 1.38 13.73 -11.72
C GLN A 122 1.65 13.56 -10.22
N LYS A 123 2.57 12.63 -9.91
CA LYS A 123 3.04 12.36 -8.54
C LYS A 123 1.94 11.91 -7.58
N PHE A 124 1.07 11.01 -8.03
CA PHE A 124 0.31 10.19 -7.12
C PHE A 124 1.22 9.20 -6.38
N ARG A 125 0.85 8.83 -5.18
CA ARG A 125 1.66 7.95 -4.34
C ARG A 125 0.79 7.01 -3.54
N PHE A 126 0.94 5.71 -3.77
CA PHE A 126 0.42 4.72 -2.84
C PHE A 126 1.29 4.65 -1.61
N PHE A 127 0.64 4.59 -0.45
CA PHE A 127 1.23 4.19 0.83
C PHE A 127 0.66 2.83 1.21
N PHE A 128 1.54 1.93 1.62
CA PHE A 128 1.19 0.65 2.21
C PHE A 128 1.75 0.61 3.61
N GLU A 129 0.90 0.32 4.58
CA GLU A 129 1.23 0.28 5.99
C GLU A 129 0.96 -1.10 6.54
N LEU A 130 1.97 -1.71 7.15
CA LEU A 130 1.82 -2.97 7.88
C LEU A 130 1.35 -2.67 9.30
N TRP A 131 0.30 -3.33 9.73
CA TRP A 131 -0.24 -3.29 11.07
C TRP A 131 -0.28 -4.71 11.62
N THR A 132 0.16 -4.92 12.86
CA THR A 132 0.17 -6.24 13.50
C THR A 132 -0.75 -6.22 14.71
N TYR A 133 -1.56 -7.27 14.86
CA TYR A 133 -2.46 -7.39 16.00
C TYR A 133 -1.66 -7.70 17.28
N ASP A 134 -1.83 -6.87 18.29
CA ASP A 134 -1.25 -7.04 19.61
C ASP A 134 -2.31 -7.60 20.58
N VAL A 135 -2.08 -8.82 21.04
CA VAL A 135 -2.98 -9.49 21.98
C VAL A 135 -3.05 -8.74 23.31
N GLY A 136 -1.95 -8.11 23.73
CA GLY A 136 -1.89 -7.38 25.01
C GLY A 136 -2.78 -6.14 25.04
N SER A 137 -2.84 -5.38 23.93
CA SER A 137 -3.72 -4.22 23.79
C SER A 137 -5.06 -4.53 23.10
N ASN A 138 -5.25 -5.77 22.63
CA ASN A 138 -6.42 -6.23 21.88
C ASN A 138 -6.75 -5.34 20.67
N SER A 139 -5.70 -4.90 19.95
CA SER A 139 -5.82 -3.99 18.82
C SER A 139 -4.67 -4.11 17.83
N PHE A 140 -4.89 -3.64 16.61
CA PHE A 140 -3.82 -3.50 15.63
C PHE A 140 -2.90 -2.34 16.00
N GLN A 141 -1.60 -2.59 15.98
CA GLN A 141 -0.55 -1.60 16.18
C GLN A 141 0.20 -1.38 14.87
N TYR A 142 0.59 -0.14 14.61
CA TYR A 142 1.34 0.21 13.42
C TYR A 142 2.73 -0.43 13.42
N GLY A 143 3.03 -1.17 12.38
CA GLY A 143 4.27 -1.91 12.24
C GLY A 143 4.25 -3.28 12.92
N TYR A 144 5.38 -3.68 13.46
CA TYR A 144 5.56 -4.92 14.21
C TYR A 144 6.37 -4.65 15.49
N LYS A 145 6.23 -5.53 16.46
CA LYS A 145 6.89 -5.39 17.75
C LYS A 145 8.39 -5.73 17.60
N GLY A 146 9.24 -4.71 17.69
CA GLY A 146 10.68 -4.87 17.83
C GLY A 146 11.08 -5.23 19.26
N GLN A 147 12.38 -5.18 19.55
CA GLN A 147 12.88 -5.53 20.90
C GLN A 147 12.35 -4.56 21.99
N ASN A 148 12.30 -3.27 21.70
CA ASN A 148 11.97 -2.23 22.69
C ASN A 148 10.74 -1.38 22.32
N SER A 149 10.26 -1.44 21.08
CA SER A 149 9.15 -0.61 20.59
C SER A 149 8.50 -1.20 19.36
N TRP A 150 7.36 -0.65 18.98
CA TRP A 150 6.74 -0.88 17.68
C TRP A 150 7.51 -0.14 16.59
N VAL A 151 7.73 -0.81 15.46
CA VAL A 151 8.49 -0.28 14.32
C VAL A 151 7.65 -0.39 13.06
N GLY A 152 7.22 0.74 12.53
CA GLY A 152 6.57 0.83 11.23
C GLY A 152 7.59 0.81 10.09
N VAL A 153 7.26 0.12 9.01
CA VAL A 153 8.03 0.11 7.76
C VAL A 153 7.06 0.41 6.63
N PRO A 154 6.74 1.68 6.39
CA PRO A 154 5.84 2.05 5.30
C PRO A 154 6.52 1.82 3.94
N LEU A 155 5.76 1.31 2.98
CA LEU A 155 6.20 1.20 1.60
C LEU A 155 5.47 2.21 0.73
N GLN A 156 6.13 2.67 -0.32
CA GLN A 156 5.59 3.71 -1.19
C GLN A 156 5.86 3.38 -2.66
N VAL A 157 4.87 3.64 -3.51
CA VAL A 157 5.03 3.53 -4.96
C VAL A 157 4.43 4.77 -5.62
N TRP A 158 5.26 5.47 -6.38
CA TRP A 158 4.87 6.67 -7.13
C TRP A 158 4.38 6.32 -8.52
N PHE A 159 3.38 7.06 -9.01
CA PHE A 159 2.91 6.96 -10.38
C PHE A 159 2.27 8.25 -10.89
N ASN A 160 2.11 8.34 -12.22
CA ASN A 160 1.37 9.40 -12.89
C ASN A 160 0.15 8.80 -13.61
N SER A 161 -0.93 9.53 -13.65
CA SER A 161 -2.13 9.21 -14.46
C SER A 161 -2.03 9.90 -15.81
N LEU A 162 -1.90 9.13 -16.88
CA LEU A 162 -1.98 9.64 -18.26
C LEU A 162 -3.40 9.76 -18.76
#